data_9abc567ed979e0830126cfd8856c0855
#
_entry.id   9abc567ed979e0830126cfd8856c0855
#
_cell.length_a   1.000
_cell.length_b   1.000
_cell.length_c   1.000
_cell.angle_alpha   90.00
_cell.angle_beta   90.00
_cell.angle_gamma   90.00
#
_symmetry.space_group_name_H-M   'P 1'
#
loop_
_entity.id
_entity.type
_entity.pdbx_description
1 polymer ?
#
loop_
_entity_poly.entity_id
_entity_poly.type
_entity_poly.pdbx_seq_one_letter_code
_entity_poly.pdbx_strand_id
1 'polypeptide(L)'
;MVEKLFIFLIHSGRIIKHGENGVYYEGPPPSMLPLSQGVTFEGLCNALASTLHINREDSKLTIWYRFHFQCHPHLVTYQQVLVEDDNGVNAIFNMLDCQYGIVGVELYVGVKPIRSH
;
A
#
# COMPACT_ATOMS: atom_id res chain seq x y z
N MET A 1 20.24 17.29 -7.01
CA MET A 1 19.40 16.88 -5.86
C MET A 1 18.90 15.46 -6.09
N VAL A 2 19.20 14.58 -5.19
CA VAL A 2 18.76 13.18 -5.31
C VAL A 2 17.37 13.06 -4.71
N GLU A 3 16.42 12.53 -5.48
CA GLU A 3 15.07 12.30 -5.03
C GLU A 3 15.06 11.10 -4.06
N LYS A 4 14.41 11.25 -2.92
CA LYS A 4 14.32 10.18 -1.92
C LYS A 4 13.27 9.16 -2.35
N LEU A 5 13.69 7.91 -2.45
CA LEU A 5 12.81 6.80 -2.81
C LEU A 5 12.49 5.99 -1.56
N PHE A 6 11.24 5.54 -1.48
CA PHE A 6 10.76 4.62 -0.45
C PHE A 6 10.35 3.32 -1.13
N ILE A 7 10.63 2.20 -0.47
CA ILE A 7 10.26 0.89 -1.01
C ILE A 7 8.89 0.50 -0.51
N PHE A 8 7.98 0.24 -1.45
CA PHE A 8 6.64 -0.24 -1.15
C PHE A 8 6.57 -1.73 -1.50
N LEU A 9 6.01 -2.51 -0.60
CA LEU A 9 5.74 -3.93 -0.81
C LEU A 9 4.28 -4.06 -1.24
N ILE A 10 4.09 -4.56 -2.46
CA ILE A 10 2.76 -4.59 -3.08
C ILE A 10 2.22 -6.01 -3.02
N HIS A 11 1.15 -6.19 -2.27
CA HIS A 11 0.45 -7.46 -2.13
C HIS A 11 -0.79 -7.46 -3.00
N SER A 12 -1.03 -8.55 -3.70
CA SER A 12 -2.23 -8.70 -4.53
C SER A 12 -2.57 -10.19 -4.65
N GLY A 13 -3.86 -10.49 -4.75
CA GLY A 13 -4.31 -11.87 -4.87
C GLY A 13 -4.05 -12.72 -3.64
N ARG A 14 -3.93 -12.09 -2.47
CA ARG A 14 -3.62 -12.76 -1.21
C ARG A 14 -4.85 -12.80 -0.32
N ILE A 15 -4.81 -13.66 0.68
CA ILE A 15 -5.87 -13.76 1.68
C ILE A 15 -5.56 -12.78 2.80
N ILE A 16 -6.53 -11.91 3.10
CA ILE A 16 -6.41 -10.97 4.22
C ILE A 16 -6.83 -11.70 5.49
N LYS A 17 -5.94 -11.72 6.48
CA LYS A 17 -6.19 -12.38 7.75
C LYS A 17 -6.09 -11.41 8.91
N HIS A 18 -6.81 -11.73 9.99
CA HIS A 18 -6.78 -10.94 11.22
C HIS A 18 -6.22 -11.82 12.34
N GLY A 19 -5.04 -11.49 12.81
CA GLY A 19 -4.35 -12.22 13.85
C GLY A 19 -4.19 -11.42 15.13
N GLU A 20 -3.40 -11.95 16.05
CA GLU A 20 -3.12 -11.30 17.34
C GLU A 20 -2.56 -9.89 17.16
N ASN A 21 -1.72 -9.71 16.17
CA ASN A 21 -1.06 -8.42 15.93
C ASN A 21 -1.77 -7.61 14.84
N GLY A 22 -3.01 -7.97 14.51
CA GLY A 22 -3.80 -7.24 13.52
C GLY A 22 -3.76 -7.87 12.13
N VAL A 23 -3.89 -7.04 11.11
CA VAL A 23 -4.03 -7.49 9.73
C VAL A 23 -2.70 -7.99 9.16
N TYR A 24 -2.74 -9.14 8.50
CA TYR A 24 -1.62 -9.65 7.72
C TYR A 24 -2.11 -10.36 6.45
N TYR A 25 -1.20 -10.63 5.53
CA TYR A 25 -1.56 -11.19 4.22
C TYR A 25 -0.87 -12.51 3.99
N GLU A 26 -1.64 -13.54 3.59
CA GLU A 26 -1.12 -14.85 3.24
C GLU A 26 -1.20 -15.07 1.73
N GLY A 27 -0.15 -15.64 1.16
CA GLY A 27 -0.11 -15.94 -0.26
C GLY A 27 1.30 -15.76 -0.82
N PRO A 28 1.40 -15.53 -2.14
CA PRO A 28 2.71 -15.34 -2.77
C PRO A 28 3.43 -14.10 -2.22
N PRO A 29 4.76 -14.04 -2.34
CA PRO A 29 5.52 -12.88 -1.83
C PRO A 29 5.11 -11.59 -2.53
N PRO A 30 5.27 -10.44 -1.86
CA PRO A 30 4.92 -9.15 -2.45
C PRO A 30 5.90 -8.74 -3.55
N SER A 31 5.45 -7.85 -4.41
CA SER A 31 6.30 -7.18 -5.39
C SER A 31 6.89 -5.92 -4.75
N MET A 32 8.12 -5.58 -5.11
CA MET A 32 8.77 -4.37 -4.62
C MET A 32 8.54 -3.23 -5.62
N LEU A 33 8.16 -2.07 -5.11
CA LEU A 33 7.93 -0.88 -5.93
C LEU A 33 8.56 0.33 -5.27
N PRO A 34 9.61 0.93 -5.86
CA PRO A 34 10.13 2.19 -5.35
C PRO A 34 9.25 3.36 -5.78
N LEU A 35 8.92 4.23 -4.84
CA LEU A 35 8.13 5.43 -5.10
C LEU A 35 8.77 6.64 -4.43
N SER A 36 8.72 7.77 -5.10
CA SER A 36 9.24 9.02 -4.54
C SER A 36 8.14 9.77 -3.79
N GLN A 37 8.57 10.51 -2.79
CA GLN A 37 7.65 11.41 -2.08
C GLN A 37 7.12 12.46 -3.07
N GLY A 38 5.80 12.69 -2.99
CA GLY A 38 5.15 13.62 -3.93
C GLY A 38 4.41 12.92 -5.06
N VAL A 39 4.47 11.59 -5.14
CA VAL A 39 3.65 10.86 -6.10
C VAL A 39 2.17 11.13 -5.83
N THR A 40 1.39 11.37 -6.89
CA THR A 40 -0.05 11.56 -6.76
C THR A 40 -0.76 10.21 -6.65
N PHE A 41 -2.03 10.25 -6.24
CA PHE A 41 -2.84 9.03 -6.22
C PHE A 41 -2.93 8.40 -7.61
N GLU A 42 -3.12 9.23 -8.65
CA GLU A 42 -3.17 8.75 -10.02
C GLU A 42 -1.83 8.13 -10.44
N GLY A 43 -0.72 8.77 -10.07
CA GLY A 43 0.61 8.21 -10.31
C GLY A 43 0.84 6.89 -9.60
N LEU A 44 0.35 6.78 -8.37
CA LEU A 44 0.40 5.52 -7.62
C LEU A 44 -0.40 4.43 -8.33
N CYS A 45 -1.62 4.74 -8.75
CA CYS A 45 -2.46 3.77 -9.47
C CYS A 45 -1.79 3.28 -10.76
N ASN A 46 -1.18 4.19 -11.51
CA ASN A 46 -0.47 3.83 -12.74
C ASN A 46 0.73 2.93 -12.45
N ALA A 47 1.50 3.25 -11.41
CA ALA A 47 2.65 2.43 -11.01
C ALA A 47 2.22 1.04 -10.56
N LEU A 48 1.13 0.95 -9.79
CA LEU A 48 0.59 -0.33 -9.34
C LEU A 48 0.08 -1.17 -10.51
N ALA A 49 -0.63 -0.56 -11.44
CA ALA A 49 -1.13 -1.26 -12.61
C ALA A 49 0.01 -1.82 -13.46
N SER A 50 1.08 -1.04 -13.62
CA SER A 50 2.28 -1.48 -14.34
C SER A 50 2.96 -2.65 -13.62
N THR A 51 3.13 -2.54 -12.31
CA THR A 51 3.80 -3.57 -11.51
C THR A 51 3.03 -4.88 -11.52
N LEU A 52 1.69 -4.81 -11.47
CA LEU A 52 0.82 -5.98 -11.42
C LEU A 52 0.34 -6.45 -12.79
N HIS A 53 0.76 -5.78 -13.85
CA HIS A 53 0.35 -6.09 -15.24
C HIS A 53 -1.17 -6.02 -15.41
N ILE A 54 -1.77 -4.94 -14.91
CA ILE A 54 -3.21 -4.73 -14.94
C ILE A 54 -3.55 -3.60 -15.90
N ASN A 55 -4.60 -3.78 -16.70
CA ASN A 55 -5.12 -2.72 -17.55
C ASN A 55 -6.15 -1.91 -16.75
N ARG A 56 -5.84 -0.64 -16.49
CA ARG A 56 -6.72 0.22 -15.72
C ARG A 56 -8.04 0.54 -16.40
N GLU A 57 -8.10 0.42 -17.72
CA GLU A 57 -9.35 0.63 -18.45
C GLU A 57 -10.36 -0.49 -18.18
N ASP A 58 -9.87 -1.69 -17.90
CA ASP A 58 -10.70 -2.87 -17.67
C ASP A 58 -10.86 -3.22 -16.20
N SER A 59 -10.13 -2.56 -15.31
CA SER A 59 -10.07 -2.97 -13.92
C SER A 59 -10.09 -1.78 -12.99
N LYS A 60 -10.79 -1.95 -11.87
CA LYS A 60 -10.79 -0.99 -10.78
C LYS A 60 -9.84 -1.45 -9.69
N LEU A 61 -8.98 -0.56 -9.24
CA LEU A 61 -8.04 -0.83 -8.16
C LEU A 61 -8.59 -0.30 -6.84
N THR A 62 -8.48 -1.11 -5.79
CA THR A 62 -8.75 -0.69 -4.43
C THR A 62 -7.46 -0.86 -3.64
N ILE A 63 -7.00 0.21 -3.01
CA ILE A 63 -5.69 0.24 -2.37
C ILE A 63 -5.86 0.36 -0.87
N TRP A 64 -5.24 -0.57 -0.14
CA TRP A 64 -5.24 -0.59 1.31
C TRP A 64 -3.81 -0.45 1.81
N TYR A 65 -3.61 0.44 2.79
CA TYR A 65 -2.35 0.62 3.49
C TYR A 65 -2.38 -0.19 4.78
N ARG A 66 -1.37 -1.04 4.99
CA ARG A 66 -1.23 -1.79 6.23
C ARG A 66 -0.53 -0.89 7.25
N PHE A 67 -1.34 -0.22 8.05
CA PHE A 67 -0.89 0.80 8.98
C PHE A 67 -0.28 0.17 10.23
N HIS A 68 0.92 0.60 10.57
CA HIS A 68 1.62 0.20 11.79
C HIS A 68 1.15 1.07 12.95
N PHE A 69 0.51 0.47 13.94
CA PHE A 69 -0.03 1.18 15.09
C PHE A 69 0.58 0.63 16.37
N GLN A 70 1.20 1.50 17.16
CA GLN A 70 1.81 1.13 18.43
C GLN A 70 0.93 1.61 19.59
N CYS A 71 0.27 0.66 20.24
CA CYS A 71 -0.63 0.95 21.36
C CYS A 71 0.11 1.07 22.69
N HIS A 72 1.19 0.30 22.85
CA HIS A 72 2.03 0.26 24.06
C HIS A 72 3.49 0.15 23.65
N PRO A 73 4.44 0.41 24.57
CA PRO A 73 5.87 0.37 24.23
C PRO A 73 6.31 -0.95 23.59
N HIS A 74 5.62 -2.07 23.90
CA HIS A 74 6.01 -3.39 23.42
C HIS A 74 4.95 -4.05 22.55
N LEU A 75 3.83 -3.35 22.27
CA LEU A 75 2.74 -3.92 21.49
C LEU A 75 2.57 -3.16 20.19
N VAL A 76 2.79 -3.84 19.08
CA VAL A 76 2.60 -3.32 17.75
C VAL A 76 1.43 -4.06 17.10
N THR A 77 0.47 -3.32 16.57
CA THR A 77 -0.63 -3.88 15.80
C THR A 77 -0.65 -3.28 14.40
N TYR A 78 -1.30 -3.98 13.48
CA TYR A 78 -1.44 -3.54 12.11
C TYR A 78 -2.91 -3.42 11.75
N GLN A 79 -3.28 -2.31 11.15
CA GLN A 79 -4.62 -2.05 10.68
C GLN A 79 -4.60 -1.73 9.20
N GLN A 80 -5.71 -2.02 8.54
CA GLN A 80 -5.84 -1.78 7.10
C GLN A 80 -6.62 -0.50 6.89
N VAL A 81 -6.01 0.45 6.17
CA VAL A 81 -6.60 1.76 5.92
C VAL A 81 -6.75 1.98 4.41
N LEU A 82 -7.94 2.39 4.00
CA LEU A 82 -8.23 2.61 2.58
C LEU A 82 -7.56 3.89 2.09
N VAL A 83 -6.91 3.80 0.93
CA VAL A 83 -6.26 4.94 0.27
C VAL A 83 -7.05 5.25 -1.01
N GLU A 84 -7.68 6.42 -1.06
CA GLU A 84 -8.61 6.77 -2.12
C GLU A 84 -8.24 8.04 -2.91
N ASP A 85 -7.30 8.82 -2.40
CA ASP A 85 -6.98 10.12 -2.99
C ASP A 85 -5.57 10.58 -2.64
N ASP A 86 -5.20 11.77 -3.09
CA ASP A 86 -3.88 12.35 -2.84
C ASP A 86 -3.63 12.56 -1.33
N ASN A 87 -4.68 12.86 -0.57
CA ASN A 87 -4.53 13.04 0.88
C ASN A 87 -4.10 11.75 1.56
N GLY A 88 -4.67 10.61 1.12
CA GLY A 88 -4.27 9.31 1.63
C GLY A 88 -2.83 8.98 1.31
N VAL A 89 -2.40 9.27 0.08
CA VAL A 89 -1.01 9.05 -0.33
C VAL A 89 -0.06 9.94 0.49
N ASN A 90 -0.39 11.21 0.65
CA ASN A 90 0.43 12.14 1.43
C ASN A 90 0.54 11.72 2.88
N ALA A 91 -0.55 11.19 3.45
CA ALA A 91 -0.54 10.69 4.82
C ALA A 91 0.48 9.58 5.02
N ILE A 92 0.60 8.66 4.04
CA ILE A 92 1.59 7.59 4.10
C ILE A 92 3.01 8.16 4.17
N PHE A 93 3.33 9.11 3.29
CA PHE A 93 4.67 9.71 3.27
C PHE A 93 4.95 10.52 4.53
N ASN A 94 3.95 11.22 5.08
CA ASN A 94 4.10 11.95 6.33
C ASN A 94 4.40 10.99 7.49
N MET A 95 3.76 9.82 7.50
CA MET A 95 4.04 8.79 8.50
C MET A 95 5.47 8.30 8.41
N LEU A 96 5.96 8.08 7.18
CA LEU A 96 7.34 7.62 6.96
C LEU A 96 8.36 8.64 7.45
N ASP A 97 8.06 9.93 7.31
CA ASP A 97 8.95 11.00 7.80
C ASP A 97 8.96 11.10 9.31
N CYS A 98 7.88 10.68 9.97
CA CYS A 98 7.72 10.84 11.43
C CYS A 98 8.13 9.62 12.24
N GLN A 99 8.25 8.45 11.63
CA GLN A 99 8.51 7.21 12.35
C GLN A 99 9.87 6.62 11.99
N TYR A 100 10.72 6.53 13.01
CA TYR A 100 12.01 5.88 12.86
C TYR A 100 11.84 4.35 12.83
N GLY A 101 12.62 3.68 12.00
CA GLY A 101 12.65 2.24 11.95
C GLY A 101 11.66 1.59 11.00
N ILE A 102 10.83 2.38 10.32
CA ILE A 102 10.01 1.84 9.24
C ILE A 102 10.84 1.79 7.97
N VAL A 103 11.13 0.57 7.52
CA VAL A 103 11.99 0.34 6.37
C VAL A 103 11.18 0.25 5.07
N GLY A 104 9.91 -0.11 5.15
CA GLY A 104 9.06 -0.24 3.98
C GLY A 104 7.60 -0.05 4.31
N VAL A 105 6.81 0.12 3.27
CA VAL A 105 5.36 0.30 3.35
C VAL A 105 4.69 -0.88 2.67
N GLU A 106 3.70 -1.47 3.31
CA GLU A 106 2.93 -2.56 2.73
C GLU A 106 1.59 -2.06 2.23
N LEU A 107 1.32 -2.29 0.95
CA LEU A 107 0.03 -1.99 0.34
C LEU A 107 -0.62 -3.29 -0.13
N TYR A 108 -1.93 -3.39 0.05
CA TYR A 108 -2.72 -4.45 -0.55
C TYR A 108 -3.56 -3.86 -1.66
N VAL A 109 -3.49 -4.46 -2.84
CA VAL A 109 -4.23 -3.98 -4.01
C VAL A 109 -5.28 -5.01 -4.39
N GLY A 110 -6.54 -4.63 -4.24
CA GLY A 110 -7.66 -5.40 -4.75
C GLY A 110 -7.94 -5.00 -6.18
N VAL A 111 -8.19 -5.98 -7.03
CA VAL A 111 -8.46 -5.77 -8.45
C VAL A 111 -9.83 -6.32 -8.77
N LYS A 112 -10.71 -5.48 -9.32
CA LYS A 112 -12.03 -5.90 -9.77
C LYS A 112 -12.20 -5.56 -11.24
N PRO A 113 -12.73 -6.49 -12.05
CA PRO A 113 -13.04 -6.16 -13.44
C PRO A 113 -14.16 -5.13 -13.49
N ILE A 114 -14.04 -4.17 -14.40
CA ILE A 114 -15.10 -3.22 -14.68
C ILE A 114 -15.98 -3.86 -15.73
N ARG A 115 -17.23 -4.14 -15.37
CA ARG A 115 -18.19 -4.71 -16.32
C ARG A 115 -18.89 -3.59 -17.05
N SER A 116 -18.78 -3.62 -18.37
CA SER A 116 -19.57 -2.76 -19.21
C SER A 116 -20.78 -3.55 -19.74
N HIS A 117 -21.92 -2.98 -19.64
CA HIS A 117 -23.13 -3.56 -20.20
C HIS A 117 -23.68 -2.65 -21.26
#